data_a9a0008cb28eb5594402064c1aa2c30b
#
_entry.id   a9a0008cb28eb5594402064c1aa2c30b
#
_cell.length_a   1.000
_cell.length_b   1.000
_cell.length_c   1.000
_cell.angle_alpha   90.00
_cell.angle_beta   90.00
_cell.angle_gamma   90.00
#
_symmetry.space_group_name_H-M   'P 1'
#
loop_
_entity.id
_entity.type
_entity.pdbx_description
1 polymer ?
#
loop_
_entity_poly.entity_id
_entity_poly.type
_entity_poly.pdbx_seq_one_letter_code
_entity_poly.pdbx_strand_id
1 'polypeptide(L)'
;PDVRLYFITGADAIHQIMSWKEPERLLSLCDFVAVTRPGYQKNQMFEEIGEIQEKYASRIHYMEVPALAISSSDIRTRAQRGMPIQYLLPQEVEDYIHKFGLYQNERKDEVKFMLPIEVMQEKLQSALSVKRYIHTMGVSEEAVRLAEIYGTQADRQKAKVAGLLHDCAKDYPKELRQRFCKEYKVKMDEILEQQPDLIHPFLGAEVAKREYKIKDEDILNAIRYHTTGRAGMSILEKIVFIADYIEPNREQFEGLDEARRLAYLDLDMAMRFILEQTIDFVKERGRLLHPLSLEALEYYKNK
;
A
#
# COMPACT_ATOMS: atom_id res chain seq x y z
N PRO A 1 -54.48 -10.10 -12.11
CA PRO A 1 -53.56 -11.13 -11.63
C PRO A 1 -52.86 -10.57 -10.43
N ASP A 2 -53.01 -11.27 -9.29
CA ASP A 2 -52.33 -10.90 -8.04
C ASP A 2 -50.84 -11.28 -8.18
N VAL A 3 -50.04 -10.35 -8.69
CA VAL A 3 -48.59 -10.54 -8.77
C VAL A 3 -47.98 -10.09 -7.46
N ARG A 4 -47.27 -10.98 -6.82
CA ARG A 4 -46.51 -10.70 -5.61
C ARG A 4 -45.04 -10.50 -5.97
N LEU A 5 -44.48 -9.33 -5.64
CA LEU A 5 -43.11 -9.01 -5.90
C LEU A 5 -42.22 -9.32 -4.69
N TYR A 6 -41.08 -9.94 -4.94
CA TYR A 6 -40.06 -10.21 -3.90
C TYR A 6 -38.77 -9.51 -4.25
N PHE A 7 -38.20 -8.75 -3.33
CA PHE A 7 -36.89 -8.13 -3.46
C PHE A 7 -35.87 -8.94 -2.64
N ILE A 8 -34.97 -9.64 -3.34
CA ILE A 8 -33.95 -10.48 -2.73
C ILE A 8 -32.68 -9.65 -2.51
N THR A 9 -32.19 -9.59 -1.26
CA THR A 9 -31.00 -8.80 -0.92
C THR A 9 -30.20 -9.46 0.21
N GLY A 10 -28.93 -9.06 0.37
CA GLY A 10 -28.15 -9.48 1.53
C GLY A 10 -28.70 -8.91 2.84
N ALA A 11 -28.53 -9.63 3.92
CA ALA A 11 -28.99 -9.19 5.24
C ALA A 11 -28.33 -7.89 5.69
N ASP A 12 -27.08 -7.63 5.29
CA ASP A 12 -26.36 -6.37 5.49
C ASP A 12 -27.06 -5.17 4.86
N ALA A 13 -27.73 -5.36 3.72
CA ALA A 13 -28.49 -4.31 3.07
C ALA A 13 -29.82 -4.01 3.78
N ILE A 14 -30.41 -4.99 4.49
CA ILE A 14 -31.60 -4.77 5.32
C ILE A 14 -31.31 -3.83 6.48
N HIS A 15 -30.14 -3.91 7.12
CA HIS A 15 -29.72 -2.94 8.14
C HIS A 15 -29.73 -1.48 7.64
N GLN A 16 -29.46 -1.30 6.34
CA GLN A 16 -29.37 0.02 5.73
C GLN A 16 -30.65 0.46 5.03
N ILE A 17 -31.72 -0.37 5.02
CA ILE A 17 -32.93 -0.13 4.22
C ILE A 17 -33.57 1.23 4.55
N MET A 18 -33.51 1.65 5.81
CA MET A 18 -34.06 2.93 6.26
C MET A 18 -33.29 4.15 5.76
N SER A 19 -32.08 3.97 5.22
CA SER A 19 -31.29 5.01 4.57
C SER A 19 -31.56 5.12 3.07
N TRP A 20 -32.34 4.22 2.49
CA TRP A 20 -32.65 4.21 1.07
C TRP A 20 -33.65 5.30 0.69
N LYS A 21 -33.77 5.61 -0.58
CA LYS A 21 -34.74 6.59 -1.07
C LYS A 21 -36.17 6.02 -0.93
N GLU A 22 -37.04 6.75 -0.23
CA GLU A 22 -38.44 6.41 0.00
C GLU A 22 -38.62 4.98 0.62
N PRO A 23 -37.98 4.65 1.75
CA PRO A 23 -37.93 3.29 2.27
C PRO A 23 -39.33 2.75 2.63
N GLU A 24 -40.20 3.59 3.18
CA GLU A 24 -41.60 3.23 3.54
C GLU A 24 -42.39 2.81 2.30
N ARG A 25 -42.25 3.55 1.22
CA ARG A 25 -42.90 3.23 -0.03
C ARG A 25 -42.41 1.90 -0.59
N LEU A 26 -41.07 1.68 -0.57
CA LEU A 26 -40.44 0.46 -1.05
C LEU A 26 -40.93 -0.76 -0.23
N LEU A 27 -41.00 -0.65 1.09
CA LEU A 27 -41.50 -1.69 2.00
C LEU A 27 -42.99 -2.03 1.78
N SER A 28 -43.78 -1.11 1.23
CA SER A 28 -45.20 -1.33 0.89
C SER A 28 -45.42 -1.99 -0.47
N LEU A 29 -44.42 -1.93 -1.38
CA LEU A 29 -44.58 -2.39 -2.78
C LEU A 29 -44.21 -3.87 -3.00
N CYS A 30 -43.32 -4.42 -2.16
CA CYS A 30 -42.88 -5.81 -2.30
C CYS A 30 -42.53 -6.44 -0.94
N ASP A 31 -42.47 -7.76 -0.95
CA ASP A 31 -41.89 -8.52 0.15
C ASP A 31 -40.38 -8.58 -0.01
N PHE A 32 -39.66 -8.61 1.09
CA PHE A 32 -38.19 -8.73 1.07
C PHE A 32 -37.74 -10.14 1.41
N VAL A 33 -36.66 -10.59 0.81
CA VAL A 33 -35.95 -11.82 1.19
C VAL A 33 -34.52 -11.45 1.63
N ALA A 34 -34.29 -11.48 2.93
CA ALA A 34 -33.00 -11.25 3.55
C ALA A 34 -32.16 -12.53 3.49
N VAL A 35 -31.13 -12.53 2.67
CA VAL A 35 -30.27 -13.71 2.48
C VAL A 35 -29.01 -13.58 3.31
N THR A 36 -28.70 -14.59 4.14
CA THR A 36 -27.48 -14.61 4.95
C THR A 36 -26.55 -15.73 4.57
N ARG A 37 -25.29 -15.56 4.94
CA ARG A 37 -24.27 -16.60 4.88
C ARG A 37 -24.12 -17.27 6.25
N PRO A 38 -23.66 -18.54 6.33
CA PRO A 38 -23.36 -19.18 7.60
C PRO A 38 -22.37 -18.36 8.43
N GLY A 39 -22.65 -18.23 9.74
CA GLY A 39 -21.81 -17.46 10.67
C GLY A 39 -22.21 -15.99 10.87
N TYR A 40 -23.26 -15.51 10.21
CA TYR A 40 -23.80 -14.17 10.48
C TYR A 40 -24.49 -14.11 11.84
N GLN A 41 -24.36 -12.98 12.58
CA GLN A 41 -25.01 -12.81 13.89
C GLN A 41 -26.53 -12.67 13.73
N LYS A 42 -27.25 -13.78 13.87
CA LYS A 42 -28.70 -13.87 13.60
C LYS A 42 -29.54 -13.05 14.56
N ASN A 43 -29.17 -12.99 15.83
CA ASN A 43 -30.04 -12.43 16.89
C ASN A 43 -30.32 -10.93 16.67
N GLN A 44 -29.30 -10.14 16.43
CA GLN A 44 -29.47 -8.71 16.19
C GLN A 44 -30.26 -8.41 14.92
N MET A 45 -30.06 -9.19 13.87
CA MET A 45 -30.79 -9.06 12.62
C MET A 45 -32.29 -9.38 12.79
N PHE A 46 -32.62 -10.41 13.55
CA PHE A 46 -34.04 -10.76 13.79
C PHE A 46 -34.78 -9.68 14.60
N GLU A 47 -34.10 -9.04 15.56
CA GLU A 47 -34.64 -7.89 16.30
C GLU A 47 -34.95 -6.73 15.37
N GLU A 48 -33.98 -6.32 14.53
CA GLU A 48 -34.15 -5.22 13.57
C GLU A 48 -35.23 -5.52 12.51
N ILE A 49 -35.25 -6.73 11.96
CA ILE A 49 -36.31 -7.15 11.02
C ILE A 49 -37.66 -7.07 11.70
N GLY A 50 -37.78 -7.52 12.97
CA GLY A 50 -38.98 -7.48 13.73
C GLY A 50 -39.52 -6.05 13.90
N GLU A 51 -38.66 -5.11 14.27
CA GLU A 51 -39.01 -3.69 14.41
C GLU A 51 -39.51 -3.08 13.10
N ILE A 52 -38.85 -3.38 11.98
CA ILE A 52 -39.26 -2.88 10.66
C ILE A 52 -40.60 -3.47 10.24
N GLN A 53 -40.81 -4.78 10.46
CA GLN A 53 -42.05 -5.46 10.10
C GLN A 53 -43.24 -4.94 10.91
N GLU A 54 -43.06 -4.71 12.22
CA GLU A 54 -44.09 -4.19 13.11
C GLU A 54 -44.44 -2.73 12.73
N LYS A 55 -43.44 -1.90 12.48
CA LYS A 55 -43.62 -0.48 12.20
C LYS A 55 -44.26 -0.21 10.83
N TYR A 56 -43.86 -0.96 9.80
CA TYR A 56 -44.23 -0.68 8.42
C TYR A 56 -45.17 -1.73 7.79
N ALA A 57 -45.68 -2.69 8.59
CA ALA A 57 -46.50 -3.81 8.13
C ALA A 57 -45.89 -4.55 6.90
N SER A 58 -44.59 -4.54 6.79
CA SER A 58 -43.85 -5.14 5.70
C SER A 58 -43.60 -6.64 5.93
N ARG A 59 -43.32 -7.40 4.89
CA ARG A 59 -42.95 -8.80 5.00
C ARG A 59 -41.50 -9.00 4.60
N ILE A 60 -40.66 -9.35 5.57
CA ILE A 60 -39.23 -9.65 5.36
C ILE A 60 -39.03 -11.12 5.70
N HIS A 61 -38.74 -11.93 4.70
CA HIS A 61 -38.43 -13.34 4.83
C HIS A 61 -36.93 -13.53 5.02
N TYR A 62 -36.58 -14.41 5.94
CA TYR A 62 -35.17 -14.79 6.14
C TYR A 62 -34.85 -16.07 5.37
N MET A 63 -33.68 -16.09 4.68
CA MET A 63 -33.20 -17.29 4.02
C MET A 63 -31.69 -17.44 4.26
N GLU A 64 -31.27 -18.56 4.79
CA GLU A 64 -29.87 -18.95 4.87
C GLU A 64 -29.49 -19.74 3.62
N VAL A 65 -28.43 -19.28 2.92
CA VAL A 65 -27.93 -19.98 1.73
C VAL A 65 -26.55 -20.59 2.02
N PRO A 66 -26.24 -21.75 1.41
CA PRO A 66 -24.90 -22.32 1.51
C PRO A 66 -23.86 -21.28 1.10
N ALA A 67 -22.87 -21.05 1.97
CA ALA A 67 -21.82 -20.09 1.67
C ALA A 67 -20.84 -20.67 0.67
N LEU A 68 -20.99 -20.32 -0.57
CA LEU A 68 -19.80 -20.16 -1.40
C LEU A 68 -19.18 -18.82 -1.00
N ALA A 69 -17.94 -18.86 -0.51
CA ALA A 69 -17.21 -17.64 -0.11
C ALA A 69 -16.78 -16.82 -1.34
N ILE A 70 -17.74 -16.55 -2.23
CA ILE A 70 -17.56 -15.80 -3.48
C ILE A 70 -18.18 -14.42 -3.25
N SER A 71 -17.36 -13.37 -3.38
CA SER A 71 -17.83 -12.00 -3.38
C SER A 71 -17.39 -11.29 -4.64
N SER A 72 -18.19 -10.32 -5.09
CA SER A 72 -17.80 -9.47 -6.24
C SER A 72 -16.49 -8.71 -5.98
N SER A 73 -16.19 -8.38 -4.73
CA SER A 73 -14.92 -7.77 -4.34
C SER A 73 -13.74 -8.75 -4.51
N ASP A 74 -13.91 -10.01 -4.09
CA ASP A 74 -12.87 -11.04 -4.31
C ASP A 74 -12.66 -11.31 -5.80
N ILE A 75 -13.73 -11.45 -6.59
CA ILE A 75 -13.62 -11.64 -8.04
C ILE A 75 -12.88 -10.47 -8.70
N ARG A 76 -13.23 -9.22 -8.37
CA ARG A 76 -12.52 -8.05 -8.90
C ARG A 76 -11.04 -8.03 -8.51
N THR A 77 -10.74 -8.35 -7.24
CA THR A 77 -9.36 -8.42 -6.75
C THR A 77 -8.57 -9.53 -7.45
N ARG A 78 -9.17 -10.70 -7.67
CA ARG A 78 -8.55 -11.80 -8.43
C ARG A 78 -8.29 -11.41 -9.87
N ALA A 79 -9.29 -10.85 -10.57
CA ALA A 79 -9.15 -10.37 -11.94
C ALA A 79 -8.05 -9.30 -12.05
N GLN A 80 -8.00 -8.37 -11.10
CA GLN A 80 -6.97 -7.33 -11.00
C GLN A 80 -5.56 -7.91 -10.82
N ARG A 81 -5.44 -9.01 -10.06
CA ARG A 81 -4.17 -9.70 -9.80
C ARG A 81 -3.81 -10.75 -10.85
N GLY A 82 -4.64 -10.93 -11.87
CA GLY A 82 -4.44 -11.99 -12.88
C GLY A 82 -4.60 -13.42 -12.32
N MET A 83 -5.27 -13.57 -11.18
CA MET A 83 -5.57 -14.86 -10.57
C MET A 83 -6.79 -15.49 -11.26
N PRO A 84 -6.88 -16.84 -11.29
CA PRO A 84 -8.04 -17.52 -11.87
C PRO A 84 -9.33 -17.09 -11.20
N ILE A 85 -10.35 -16.75 -12.03
CA ILE A 85 -11.72 -16.46 -11.61
C ILE A 85 -12.69 -17.51 -12.12
N GLN A 86 -12.19 -18.53 -12.78
CA GLN A 86 -12.94 -19.67 -13.28
C GLN A 86 -13.71 -20.35 -12.14
N TYR A 87 -14.94 -20.74 -12.41
CA TYR A 87 -15.90 -21.32 -11.46
C TYR A 87 -16.38 -20.39 -10.31
N LEU A 88 -15.94 -19.14 -10.27
CA LEU A 88 -16.43 -18.14 -9.29
C LEU A 88 -17.59 -17.32 -9.85
N LEU A 89 -17.81 -17.41 -11.17
CA LEU A 89 -18.84 -16.70 -11.92
C LEU A 89 -19.17 -17.50 -13.21
N PRO A 90 -20.29 -17.19 -13.90
CA PRO A 90 -20.62 -17.80 -15.18
C PRO A 90 -19.54 -17.56 -16.23
N GLN A 91 -19.31 -18.54 -17.11
CA GLN A 91 -18.26 -18.49 -18.14
C GLN A 91 -18.38 -17.26 -19.04
N GLU A 92 -19.59 -16.89 -19.42
CA GLU A 92 -19.86 -15.72 -20.28
C GLU A 92 -19.42 -14.41 -19.62
N VAL A 93 -19.51 -14.34 -18.28
CA VAL A 93 -19.05 -13.17 -17.50
C VAL A 93 -17.52 -13.16 -17.37
N GLU A 94 -16.90 -14.32 -17.22
CA GLU A 94 -15.43 -14.48 -17.24
C GLU A 94 -14.89 -14.03 -18.61
N ASP A 95 -15.46 -14.54 -19.68
CA ASP A 95 -15.10 -14.18 -21.05
C ASP A 95 -15.27 -12.68 -21.32
N TYR A 96 -16.35 -12.09 -20.79
CA TYR A 96 -16.59 -10.65 -20.89
C TYR A 96 -15.52 -9.84 -20.14
N ILE A 97 -15.19 -10.23 -18.90
CA ILE A 97 -14.13 -9.60 -18.11
C ILE A 97 -12.80 -9.66 -18.85
N HIS A 98 -12.44 -10.82 -19.40
CA HIS A 98 -11.20 -11.01 -20.15
C HIS A 98 -11.19 -10.24 -21.47
N LYS A 99 -12.28 -10.30 -22.24
CA LYS A 99 -12.41 -9.65 -23.56
C LYS A 99 -12.26 -8.12 -23.45
N PHE A 100 -12.86 -7.52 -22.43
CA PHE A 100 -12.86 -6.07 -22.26
C PHE A 100 -11.81 -5.58 -21.25
N GLY A 101 -10.97 -6.48 -20.71
CA GLY A 101 -9.94 -6.12 -19.75
C GLY A 101 -10.48 -5.51 -18.46
N LEU A 102 -11.74 -5.84 -18.07
CA LEU A 102 -12.36 -5.23 -16.91
C LEU A 102 -11.62 -5.60 -15.63
N TYR A 103 -11.56 -4.62 -14.72
CA TYR A 103 -10.85 -4.72 -13.45
C TYR A 103 -9.33 -4.94 -13.58
N GLN A 104 -8.81 -4.86 -14.81
CA GLN A 104 -7.39 -4.89 -15.05
C GLN A 104 -6.89 -3.43 -14.99
N ASN A 105 -5.87 -3.16 -14.18
CA ASN A 105 -5.23 -1.85 -14.20
C ASN A 105 -4.66 -1.60 -15.59
N GLU A 106 -4.88 -0.41 -16.16
CA GLU A 106 -4.40 0.01 -17.50
C GLU A 106 -2.87 -0.03 -17.68
N ARG A 107 -2.11 -0.46 -16.65
CA ARG A 107 -0.64 -0.58 -16.67
C ARG A 107 -0.16 -2.02 -16.59
N LYS A 108 -0.72 -2.93 -17.39
CA LYS A 108 -0.27 -4.34 -17.43
C LYS A 108 1.17 -4.53 -17.93
N ASP A 109 1.72 -3.59 -18.66
CA ASP A 109 3.05 -3.77 -19.27
C ASP A 109 4.22 -3.49 -18.31
N GLU A 110 4.03 -2.68 -17.29
CA GLU A 110 5.09 -2.36 -16.31
C GLU A 110 5.17 -3.35 -15.14
N VAL A 111 4.04 -3.92 -14.71
CA VAL A 111 3.98 -4.87 -13.56
C VAL A 111 4.35 -6.30 -13.96
N LYS A 112 4.28 -6.65 -15.24
CA LYS A 112 4.48 -8.02 -15.76
C LYS A 112 5.90 -8.58 -15.60
N PHE A 113 6.87 -7.75 -15.23
CA PHE A 113 8.28 -8.13 -15.07
C PHE A 113 8.80 -8.04 -13.63
N MET A 114 8.04 -7.48 -12.70
CA MET A 114 8.40 -7.38 -11.30
C MET A 114 8.17 -8.73 -10.60
N LEU A 115 9.05 -9.10 -9.67
CA LEU A 115 8.83 -10.27 -8.83
C LEU A 115 7.57 -10.09 -7.95
N PRO A 116 6.81 -11.16 -7.65
CA PRO A 116 5.76 -11.11 -6.66
C PRO A 116 6.27 -10.62 -5.29
N ILE A 117 5.43 -9.88 -4.56
CA ILE A 117 5.82 -9.30 -3.26
C ILE A 117 6.27 -10.38 -2.29
N GLU A 118 5.59 -11.51 -2.27
CA GLU A 118 5.91 -12.66 -1.42
C GLU A 118 7.34 -13.18 -1.70
N VAL A 119 7.72 -13.27 -2.97
CA VAL A 119 9.08 -13.66 -3.38
C VAL A 119 10.12 -12.61 -2.98
N MET A 120 9.75 -11.32 -3.08
CA MET A 120 10.63 -10.24 -2.60
C MET A 120 10.86 -10.35 -1.09
N GLN A 121 9.80 -10.60 -0.32
CA GLN A 121 9.87 -10.76 1.14
C GLN A 121 10.73 -11.94 1.55
N GLU A 122 10.58 -13.12 0.92
CA GLU A 122 11.42 -14.30 1.17
C GLU A 122 12.90 -14.02 0.89
N LYS A 123 13.20 -13.36 -0.23
CA LYS A 123 14.58 -12.96 -0.56
C LYS A 123 15.16 -12.00 0.47
N LEU A 124 14.39 -10.99 0.90
CA LEU A 124 14.81 -10.01 1.90
C LEU A 124 15.01 -10.67 3.27
N GLN A 125 14.11 -11.56 3.68
CA GLN A 125 14.23 -12.30 4.94
C GLN A 125 15.52 -13.12 5.01
N SER A 126 15.97 -13.64 3.87
CA SER A 126 17.22 -14.40 3.78
C SER A 126 18.46 -13.50 3.72
N ALA A 127 18.33 -12.25 3.26
CA ALA A 127 19.44 -11.34 3.00
C ALA A 127 19.68 -10.32 4.12
N LEU A 128 18.66 -10.02 4.92
CA LEU A 128 18.70 -9.00 5.96
C LEU A 128 18.75 -9.62 7.36
N SER A 129 19.36 -8.91 8.30
CA SER A 129 19.23 -9.22 9.71
C SER A 129 17.77 -9.10 10.17
N VAL A 130 17.39 -9.85 11.22
CA VAL A 130 16.01 -9.85 11.73
C VAL A 130 15.55 -8.42 12.07
N LYS A 131 16.38 -7.61 12.74
CA LYS A 131 16.07 -6.22 13.08
C LYS A 131 15.82 -5.40 11.81
N ARG A 132 16.66 -5.57 10.79
CA ARG A 132 16.52 -4.85 9.51
C ARG A 132 15.28 -5.29 8.73
N TYR A 133 14.98 -6.57 8.73
CA TYR A 133 13.78 -7.06 8.08
C TYR A 133 12.49 -6.51 8.72
N ILE A 134 12.40 -6.50 10.06
CA ILE A 134 11.26 -5.93 10.78
C ILE A 134 11.11 -4.44 10.44
N HIS A 135 12.19 -3.67 10.48
CA HIS A 135 12.22 -2.28 10.06
C HIS A 135 11.72 -2.10 8.61
N THR A 136 12.24 -2.89 7.69
CA THR A 136 11.84 -2.85 6.27
C THR A 136 10.35 -3.10 6.07
N MET A 137 9.76 -4.04 6.82
CA MET A 137 8.32 -4.28 6.81
C MET A 137 7.55 -3.07 7.36
N GLY A 138 8.01 -2.47 8.45
CA GLY A 138 7.42 -1.26 9.03
C GLY A 138 7.44 -0.08 8.05
N VAL A 139 8.57 0.12 7.36
CA VAL A 139 8.68 1.17 6.32
C VAL A 139 7.73 0.93 5.17
N SER A 140 7.60 -0.32 4.71
CA SER A 140 6.67 -0.67 3.63
C SER A 140 5.22 -0.39 3.99
N GLU A 141 4.80 -0.71 5.23
CA GLU A 141 3.47 -0.43 5.73
C GLU A 141 3.20 1.07 5.89
N GLU A 142 4.17 1.80 6.46
CA GLU A 142 4.06 3.24 6.66
C GLU A 142 4.02 4.00 5.33
N ALA A 143 4.84 3.59 4.35
CA ALA A 143 4.80 4.15 3.01
C ALA A 143 3.42 3.97 2.34
N VAL A 144 2.76 2.82 2.54
CA VAL A 144 1.38 2.61 2.05
C VAL A 144 0.40 3.56 2.72
N ARG A 145 0.49 3.76 4.06
CA ARG A 145 -0.39 4.69 4.79
C ARG A 145 -0.25 6.13 4.29
N LEU A 146 0.98 6.59 4.08
CA LEU A 146 1.23 7.92 3.51
C LEU A 146 0.71 8.02 2.07
N ALA A 147 0.89 6.97 1.25
CA ALA A 147 0.36 6.93 -0.11
C ALA A 147 -1.18 6.89 -0.18
N GLU A 148 -1.86 6.44 0.87
CA GLU A 148 -3.32 6.52 0.99
C GLU A 148 -3.81 7.97 1.15
N ILE A 149 -2.99 8.83 1.75
CA ILE A 149 -3.32 10.24 2.00
C ILE A 149 -2.90 11.11 0.82
N TYR A 150 -1.70 10.92 0.29
CA TYR A 150 -1.06 11.84 -0.64
C TYR A 150 -0.98 11.34 -2.08
N GLY A 151 -1.31 10.09 -2.33
CA GLY A 151 -1.14 9.43 -3.62
C GLY A 151 -2.42 8.90 -4.23
N THR A 152 -2.26 8.24 -5.37
CA THR A 152 -3.30 7.47 -6.06
C THR A 152 -3.25 6.00 -5.64
N GLN A 153 -4.19 5.17 -6.12
CA GLN A 153 -4.14 3.73 -5.88
C GLN A 153 -2.88 3.07 -6.49
N ALA A 154 -2.39 3.57 -7.63
CA ALA A 154 -1.15 3.11 -8.23
C ALA A 154 0.06 3.44 -7.35
N ASP A 155 0.04 4.61 -6.71
CA ASP A 155 1.11 5.03 -5.81
C ASP A 155 1.20 4.18 -4.55
N ARG A 156 0.09 3.66 -4.02
CA ARG A 156 0.09 2.71 -2.89
C ARG A 156 0.88 1.44 -3.19
N GLN A 157 0.73 0.87 -4.38
CA GLN A 157 1.48 -0.33 -4.75
C GLN A 157 2.97 -0.02 -4.96
N LYS A 158 3.29 1.10 -5.59
CA LYS A 158 4.66 1.58 -5.73
C LYS A 158 5.31 1.86 -4.37
N ALA A 159 4.59 2.52 -3.46
CA ALA A 159 5.06 2.81 -2.11
C ALA A 159 5.35 1.53 -1.32
N LYS A 160 4.48 0.52 -1.41
CA LYS A 160 4.70 -0.79 -0.80
C LYS A 160 6.01 -1.42 -1.28
N VAL A 161 6.23 -1.43 -2.59
CA VAL A 161 7.43 -2.05 -3.20
C VAL A 161 8.68 -1.24 -2.89
N ALA A 162 8.62 0.09 -3.03
CA ALA A 162 9.77 0.95 -2.76
C ALA A 162 10.18 0.90 -1.27
N GLY A 163 9.21 0.95 -0.35
CA GLY A 163 9.45 0.77 1.07
C GLY A 163 10.01 -0.61 1.42
N LEU A 164 9.53 -1.67 0.76
CA LEU A 164 10.05 -3.03 0.94
C LEU A 164 11.51 -3.15 0.47
N LEU A 165 11.90 -2.46 -0.59
CA LEU A 165 13.21 -2.61 -1.22
C LEU A 165 14.21 -1.50 -0.85
N HIS A 166 13.83 -0.46 -0.07
CA HIS A 166 14.70 0.69 0.21
C HIS A 166 16.07 0.28 0.78
N ASP A 167 16.09 -0.68 1.68
CA ASP A 167 17.28 -1.17 2.37
C ASP A 167 17.77 -2.55 1.88
N CYS A 168 17.37 -3.01 0.69
CA CYS A 168 17.67 -4.36 0.18
C CYS A 168 19.19 -4.67 0.05
N ALA A 169 20.05 -3.65 0.05
CA ALA A 169 21.51 -3.79 0.01
C ALA A 169 22.23 -3.35 1.30
N LYS A 170 21.47 -3.03 2.38
CA LYS A 170 22.03 -2.43 3.62
C LYS A 170 22.99 -3.35 4.34
N ASP A 171 22.62 -4.61 4.51
CA ASP A 171 23.36 -5.59 5.29
C ASP A 171 24.40 -6.37 4.44
N TYR A 172 24.70 -5.89 3.21
CA TYR A 172 25.70 -6.54 2.38
C TYR A 172 27.11 -6.44 2.98
N PRO A 173 27.81 -7.57 3.13
CA PRO A 173 29.24 -7.57 3.50
C PRO A 173 30.07 -6.69 2.59
N LYS A 174 31.16 -6.14 3.11
CA LYS A 174 32.03 -5.20 2.38
C LYS A 174 32.45 -5.73 1.00
N GLU A 175 32.85 -7.00 0.95
CA GLU A 175 33.33 -7.65 -0.28
C GLU A 175 32.23 -7.76 -1.33
N LEU A 176 31.02 -8.14 -0.90
CA LEU A 176 29.85 -8.25 -1.75
C LEU A 176 29.41 -6.88 -2.28
N ARG A 177 29.36 -5.88 -1.39
CA ARG A 177 29.05 -4.50 -1.72
C ARG A 177 30.01 -3.94 -2.77
N GLN A 178 31.33 -4.10 -2.58
CA GLN A 178 32.33 -3.64 -3.52
C GLN A 178 32.21 -4.35 -4.88
N ARG A 179 31.98 -5.67 -4.89
CA ARG A 179 31.77 -6.46 -6.09
C ARG A 179 30.57 -5.92 -6.89
N PHE A 180 29.42 -5.77 -6.23
CA PHE A 180 28.22 -5.30 -6.92
C PHE A 180 28.28 -3.83 -7.33
N CYS A 181 28.92 -2.95 -6.56
CA CYS A 181 29.17 -1.58 -7.01
C CYS A 181 29.95 -1.54 -8.33
N LYS A 182 30.98 -2.38 -8.47
CA LYS A 182 31.77 -2.49 -9.70
C LYS A 182 30.96 -3.12 -10.84
N GLU A 183 30.30 -4.23 -10.58
CA GLU A 183 29.52 -4.99 -11.56
C GLU A 183 28.33 -4.18 -12.10
N TYR A 184 27.61 -3.49 -11.21
CA TYR A 184 26.43 -2.71 -11.55
C TYR A 184 26.74 -1.27 -11.93
N LYS A 185 28.02 -0.91 -11.94
CA LYS A 185 28.54 0.42 -12.32
C LYS A 185 27.88 1.55 -11.49
N VAL A 186 27.76 1.33 -10.18
CA VAL A 186 27.30 2.38 -9.26
C VAL A 186 28.27 3.55 -9.33
N LYS A 187 27.75 4.77 -9.56
CA LYS A 187 28.57 5.98 -9.58
C LYS A 187 29.04 6.26 -8.15
N MET A 188 30.34 6.17 -7.94
CA MET A 188 30.99 6.52 -6.70
C MET A 188 31.49 7.96 -6.76
N ASP A 189 31.35 8.68 -5.67
CA ASP A 189 31.97 9.97 -5.44
C ASP A 189 32.86 9.94 -4.18
N GLU A 190 33.54 11.02 -3.90
CA GLU A 190 34.49 11.11 -2.76
C GLU A 190 33.79 10.88 -1.41
N ILE A 191 32.52 11.29 -1.27
CA ILE A 191 31.75 11.10 -0.03
C ILE A 191 31.37 9.62 0.16
N LEU A 192 30.91 8.96 -0.89
CA LEU A 192 30.56 7.53 -0.86
C LEU A 192 31.79 6.65 -0.61
N GLU A 193 32.97 7.05 -1.11
CA GLU A 193 34.23 6.35 -0.84
C GLU A 193 34.65 6.47 0.65
N GLN A 194 34.47 7.64 1.24
CA GLN A 194 34.83 7.91 2.65
C GLN A 194 33.75 7.42 3.64
N GLN A 195 32.49 7.36 3.22
CA GLN A 195 31.36 6.89 4.04
C GLN A 195 30.60 5.74 3.35
N PRO A 196 31.13 4.51 3.45
CA PRO A 196 30.53 3.34 2.80
C PRO A 196 29.09 3.03 3.23
N ASP A 197 28.66 3.57 4.37
CA ASP A 197 27.27 3.43 4.87
C ASP A 197 26.25 4.14 3.96
N LEU A 198 26.68 5.15 3.19
CA LEU A 198 25.83 5.86 2.24
C LEU A 198 25.72 5.19 0.87
N ILE A 199 26.45 4.10 0.63
CA ILE A 199 26.42 3.39 -0.66
C ILE A 199 25.11 2.61 -0.85
N HIS A 200 24.50 2.11 0.25
CA HIS A 200 23.37 1.17 0.16
C HIS A 200 22.16 1.69 -0.63
N PRO A 201 21.76 2.98 -0.60
CA PRO A 201 20.63 3.44 -1.40
C PRO A 201 20.91 3.38 -2.90
N PHE A 202 22.10 3.81 -3.30
CA PHE A 202 22.53 3.82 -4.71
C PHE A 202 22.70 2.41 -5.24
N LEU A 203 23.34 1.54 -4.47
CA LEU A 203 23.47 0.12 -4.79
C LEU A 203 22.12 -0.59 -4.74
N GLY A 204 21.28 -0.27 -3.76
CA GLY A 204 19.94 -0.84 -3.58
C GLY A 204 19.04 -0.60 -4.79
N ALA A 205 19.08 0.58 -5.39
CA ALA A 205 18.36 0.86 -6.64
C ALA A 205 18.82 -0.06 -7.79
N GLU A 206 20.13 -0.29 -7.93
CA GLU A 206 20.66 -1.21 -8.96
C GLU A 206 20.32 -2.68 -8.65
N VAL A 207 20.36 -3.09 -7.38
CA VAL A 207 19.92 -4.41 -6.94
C VAL A 207 18.42 -4.59 -7.21
N ALA A 208 17.58 -3.61 -6.85
CA ALA A 208 16.16 -3.63 -7.14
C ALA A 208 15.88 -3.81 -8.63
N LYS A 209 16.59 -3.08 -9.48
CA LYS A 209 16.48 -3.17 -10.93
C LYS A 209 16.86 -4.56 -11.46
N ARG A 210 17.97 -5.15 -11.01
CA ARG A 210 18.55 -6.38 -11.56
C ARG A 210 18.02 -7.64 -10.92
N GLU A 211 17.96 -7.67 -9.57
CA GLU A 211 17.61 -8.86 -8.81
C GLU A 211 16.10 -8.99 -8.55
N TYR A 212 15.40 -7.84 -8.41
CA TYR A 212 13.97 -7.79 -8.18
C TYR A 212 13.17 -7.39 -9.41
N LYS A 213 13.86 -7.15 -10.55
CA LYS A 213 13.25 -6.83 -11.85
C LYS A 213 12.41 -5.55 -11.86
N ILE A 214 12.72 -4.61 -10.99
CA ILE A 214 12.06 -3.31 -10.97
C ILE A 214 12.48 -2.50 -12.21
N LYS A 215 11.49 -2.01 -12.98
CA LYS A 215 11.71 -1.15 -14.16
C LYS A 215 11.17 0.26 -13.98
N ASP A 216 10.31 0.46 -12.99
CA ASP A 216 9.72 1.75 -12.69
C ASP A 216 10.77 2.68 -12.06
N GLU A 217 11.13 3.73 -12.79
CA GLU A 217 12.17 4.68 -12.37
C GLU A 217 11.75 5.48 -11.12
N ASP A 218 10.44 5.66 -10.86
CA ASP A 218 9.97 6.33 -9.66
C ASP A 218 10.24 5.48 -8.41
N ILE A 219 10.01 4.16 -8.48
CA ILE A 219 10.41 3.22 -7.42
C ILE A 219 11.93 3.20 -7.25
N LEU A 220 12.69 3.13 -8.35
CA LEU A 220 14.15 3.11 -8.27
C LEU A 220 14.71 4.40 -7.68
N ASN A 221 14.13 5.55 -8.00
CA ASN A 221 14.53 6.83 -7.42
C ASN A 221 14.13 6.93 -5.94
N ALA A 222 12.96 6.45 -5.55
CA ALA A 222 12.58 6.39 -4.14
C ALA A 222 13.57 5.56 -3.32
N ILE A 223 14.03 4.42 -3.84
CA ILE A 223 15.10 3.61 -3.22
C ILE A 223 16.42 4.39 -3.21
N ARG A 224 16.81 5.01 -4.32
CA ARG A 224 18.11 5.69 -4.47
C ARG A 224 18.29 6.87 -3.54
N TYR A 225 17.22 7.61 -3.28
CA TYR A 225 17.29 8.87 -2.54
C TYR A 225 16.68 8.82 -1.15
N HIS A 226 16.33 7.63 -0.64
CA HIS A 226 15.66 7.50 0.67
C HIS A 226 16.52 7.95 1.86
N THR A 227 17.85 7.97 1.73
CA THR A 227 18.77 8.41 2.81
C THR A 227 19.22 9.85 2.64
N THR A 228 19.59 10.26 1.45
CA THR A 228 20.13 11.60 1.20
C THR A 228 19.04 12.64 0.90
N GLY A 229 17.93 12.22 0.36
CA GLY A 229 17.02 13.10 -0.34
C GLY A 229 17.64 13.67 -1.62
N ARG A 230 16.91 14.55 -2.28
CA ARG A 230 17.38 15.43 -3.36
C ARG A 230 16.41 16.60 -3.55
N ALA A 231 16.80 17.63 -4.27
CA ALA A 231 15.88 18.70 -4.68
C ALA A 231 14.78 18.14 -5.60
N GLY A 232 13.53 18.60 -5.40
CA GLY A 232 12.41 18.27 -6.28
C GLY A 232 12.00 16.80 -6.30
N MET A 233 12.02 16.11 -5.14
CA MET A 233 11.56 14.72 -5.02
C MET A 233 10.10 14.56 -5.45
N SER A 234 9.78 13.44 -6.10
CA SER A 234 8.41 13.03 -6.38
C SER A 234 7.64 12.73 -5.09
N ILE A 235 6.32 12.60 -5.18
CA ILE A 235 5.50 12.20 -4.03
C ILE A 235 5.99 10.86 -3.46
N LEU A 236 6.28 9.89 -4.33
CA LEU A 236 6.75 8.56 -3.92
C LEU A 236 8.12 8.62 -3.22
N GLU A 237 9.06 9.40 -3.77
CA GLU A 237 10.37 9.60 -3.15
C GLU A 237 10.25 10.19 -1.74
N LYS A 238 9.41 11.23 -1.57
CA LYS A 238 9.13 11.84 -0.26
C LYS A 238 8.51 10.85 0.71
N ILE A 239 7.52 10.08 0.26
CA ILE A 239 6.84 9.07 1.07
C ILE A 239 7.84 8.05 1.62
N VAL A 240 8.72 7.50 0.78
CA VAL A 240 9.70 6.48 1.22
C VAL A 240 10.75 7.07 2.17
N PHE A 241 11.25 8.27 1.87
CA PHE A 241 12.19 8.99 2.73
C PHE A 241 11.61 9.25 4.13
N ILE A 242 10.36 9.73 4.18
CA ILE A 242 9.67 10.02 5.43
C ILE A 242 9.32 8.72 6.17
N ALA A 243 8.79 7.71 5.47
CA ALA A 243 8.42 6.43 6.06
C ALA A 243 9.60 5.72 6.72
N ASP A 244 10.80 5.76 6.11
CA ASP A 244 12.02 5.23 6.73
C ASP A 244 12.33 5.92 8.06
N TYR A 245 12.11 7.23 8.16
CA TYR A 245 12.37 7.99 9.39
C TYR A 245 11.35 7.70 10.49
N ILE A 246 10.04 7.54 10.17
CA ILE A 246 8.93 7.52 11.14
C ILE A 246 8.30 6.16 11.38
N GLU A 247 8.74 5.07 10.74
CA GLU A 247 8.10 3.76 10.81
C GLU A 247 7.82 3.32 12.26
N PRO A 248 6.76 2.50 12.50
CA PRO A 248 6.25 2.25 13.85
C PRO A 248 7.25 1.59 14.83
N ASN A 249 8.21 0.80 14.29
CA ASN A 249 9.17 0.06 15.11
C ASN A 249 10.44 0.86 15.44
N ARG A 250 10.51 2.15 15.06
CA ARG A 250 11.62 3.02 15.43
C ARG A 250 11.69 3.19 16.95
N GLU A 251 12.87 2.98 17.51
CA GLU A 251 13.18 3.38 18.87
C GLU A 251 12.93 4.88 19.04
N GLN A 252 12.37 5.29 20.19
CA GLN A 252 12.06 6.68 20.43
C GLN A 252 13.33 7.54 20.47
N PHE A 253 13.33 8.67 19.78
CA PHE A 253 14.38 9.68 19.79
C PHE A 253 13.77 11.08 19.68
N GLU A 254 14.55 12.09 19.99
CA GLU A 254 14.11 13.49 19.94
C GLU A 254 13.69 13.88 18.52
N GLY A 255 12.49 14.46 18.38
CA GLY A 255 11.92 14.89 17.09
C GLY A 255 11.10 13.82 16.38
N LEU A 256 11.08 12.54 16.79
CA LEU A 256 10.33 11.49 16.10
C LEU A 256 8.81 11.77 16.09
N ASP A 257 8.25 12.18 17.24
CA ASP A 257 6.80 12.46 17.33
C ASP A 257 6.39 13.67 16.47
N GLU A 258 7.25 14.68 16.40
CA GLU A 258 7.01 15.83 15.53
C GLU A 258 7.14 15.45 14.06
N ALA A 259 8.12 14.63 13.67
CA ALA A 259 8.24 14.11 12.33
C ALA A 259 6.98 13.31 11.93
N ARG A 260 6.47 12.45 12.83
CA ARG A 260 5.21 11.71 12.63
C ARG A 260 4.03 12.64 12.44
N ARG A 261 3.89 13.66 13.31
CA ARG A 261 2.81 14.65 13.18
C ARG A 261 2.85 15.39 11.84
N LEU A 262 4.03 15.85 11.44
CA LEU A 262 4.23 16.58 10.19
C LEU A 262 3.99 15.69 8.96
N ALA A 263 4.41 14.44 9.00
CA ALA A 263 4.22 13.49 7.91
C ALA A 263 2.75 13.29 7.50
N TYR A 264 1.83 13.40 8.46
CA TYR A 264 0.38 13.31 8.23
C TYR A 264 -0.29 14.66 7.99
N LEU A 265 0.44 15.77 8.09
CA LEU A 265 -0.05 17.11 7.82
C LEU A 265 0.37 17.62 6.44
N ASP A 266 1.67 17.54 6.12
CA ASP A 266 2.25 18.04 4.88
C ASP A 266 3.61 17.38 4.63
N LEU A 267 3.78 16.76 3.44
CA LEU A 267 5.03 16.07 3.10
C LEU A 267 6.23 17.01 2.98
N ASP A 268 6.05 18.24 2.50
CA ASP A 268 7.16 19.17 2.32
C ASP A 268 7.64 19.74 3.66
N MET A 269 6.71 19.98 4.59
CA MET A 269 7.05 20.33 5.97
C MET A 269 7.79 19.18 6.69
N ALA A 270 7.34 17.94 6.51
CA ALA A 270 7.99 16.77 7.06
C ALA A 270 9.40 16.59 6.46
N MET A 271 9.55 16.72 5.14
CA MET A 271 10.84 16.67 4.46
C MET A 271 11.83 17.68 5.03
N ARG A 272 11.41 18.94 5.15
CA ARG A 272 12.24 20.00 5.70
C ARG A 272 12.70 19.65 7.12
N PHE A 273 11.76 19.30 8.00
CA PHE A 273 12.05 18.98 9.39
C PHE A 273 13.03 17.79 9.51
N ILE A 274 12.76 16.70 8.81
CA ILE A 274 13.59 15.49 8.86
C ILE A 274 14.99 15.77 8.30
N LEU A 275 15.11 16.54 7.22
CA LEU A 275 16.40 16.94 6.66
C LEU A 275 17.21 17.80 7.64
N GLU A 276 16.57 18.78 8.33
CA GLU A 276 17.21 19.58 9.37
C GLU A 276 17.76 18.68 10.49
N GLN A 277 16.92 17.81 11.07
CA GLN A 277 17.32 16.88 12.14
C GLN A 277 18.45 15.94 11.69
N THR A 278 18.36 15.39 10.49
CA THR A 278 19.36 14.45 9.96
C THR A 278 20.70 15.15 9.72
N ILE A 279 20.71 16.35 9.17
CA ILE A 279 21.91 17.12 8.89
C ILE A 279 22.60 17.52 10.19
N ASP A 280 21.84 17.98 11.19
CA ASP A 280 22.40 18.36 12.48
C ASP A 280 22.99 17.14 13.21
N PHE A 281 22.29 16.01 13.22
CA PHE A 281 22.80 14.74 13.75
C PHE A 281 24.11 14.28 13.08
N VAL A 282 24.23 14.41 11.75
CA VAL A 282 25.44 14.04 11.00
C VAL A 282 26.59 14.96 11.36
N LYS A 283 26.34 16.29 11.47
CA LYS A 283 27.35 17.29 11.86
C LYS A 283 27.86 17.08 13.28
N GLU A 284 26.97 16.86 14.25
CA GLU A 284 27.33 16.61 15.65
C GLU A 284 28.24 15.38 15.81
N ARG A 285 28.11 14.40 14.93
CA ARG A 285 28.95 13.20 14.90
C ARG A 285 30.24 13.36 14.08
N GLY A 286 30.50 14.55 13.56
CA GLY A 286 31.68 14.82 12.74
C GLY A 286 31.75 14.02 11.44
N ARG A 287 30.57 13.58 10.92
CA ARG A 287 30.49 12.84 9.65
C ARG A 287 30.35 13.78 8.48
N LEU A 288 30.74 13.31 7.28
CA LEU A 288 30.58 14.07 6.04
C LEU A 288 29.11 14.08 5.62
N LEU A 289 28.65 15.23 5.17
CA LEU A 289 27.33 15.38 4.57
C LEU A 289 27.41 15.19 3.05
N HIS A 290 26.49 14.39 2.53
CA HIS A 290 26.35 14.26 1.08
C HIS A 290 25.76 15.56 0.51
N PRO A 291 26.28 16.12 -0.62
CA PRO A 291 25.77 17.36 -1.21
C PRO A 291 24.27 17.32 -1.49
N LEU A 292 23.74 16.20 -1.94
CA LEU A 292 22.31 16.03 -2.19
C LEU A 292 21.43 16.36 -0.96
N SER A 293 21.88 16.07 0.26
CA SER A 293 21.10 16.39 1.47
C SER A 293 21.05 17.89 1.72
N LEU A 294 22.12 18.61 1.42
CA LEU A 294 22.16 20.08 1.54
C LEU A 294 21.29 20.74 0.46
N GLU A 295 21.38 20.26 -0.78
CA GLU A 295 20.53 20.71 -1.88
C GLU A 295 19.06 20.45 -1.61
N ALA A 296 18.73 19.28 -1.07
CA ALA A 296 17.38 18.93 -0.66
C ALA A 296 16.85 19.90 0.42
N LEU A 297 17.64 20.15 1.48
CA LEU A 297 17.23 21.06 2.54
C LEU A 297 17.00 22.48 2.03
N GLU A 298 17.91 22.99 1.20
CA GLU A 298 17.77 24.31 0.61
C GLU A 298 16.49 24.42 -0.24
N TYR A 299 16.20 23.40 -1.04
CA TYR A 299 14.98 23.33 -1.84
C TYR A 299 13.71 23.39 -0.98
N TYR A 300 13.63 22.56 0.10
CA TYR A 300 12.46 22.50 0.95
C TYR A 300 12.33 23.65 1.96
N LYS A 301 13.39 24.45 2.19
CA LYS A 301 13.32 25.71 2.93
C LYS A 301 12.69 26.85 2.13
N ASN A 302 12.80 26.81 0.82
CA ASN A 302 12.32 27.86 -0.09
C ASN A 302 10.94 27.53 -0.70
N LYS A 303 10.33 26.43 -0.29
CA LYS A 303 9.02 25.96 -0.77
C LYS A 303 7.91 26.18 0.26
#